data_0608770a05469f9417d1ac56a9222159
#
_entry.id   0608770a05469f9417d1ac56a9222159
#
_cell.length_a   1.000
_cell.length_b   1.000
_cell.length_c   1.000
_cell.angle_alpha   90.00
_cell.angle_beta   90.00
_cell.angle_gamma   90.00
#
_symmetry.space_group_name_H-M   'P 1'
#
loop_
_entity.id
_entity.type
_entity.pdbx_description
1 polymer ?
#
loop_
_entity_poly.entity_id
_entity_poly.type
_entity_poly.pdbx_seq_one_letter_code
_entity_poly.pdbx_strand_id
1 'polypeptide(L)'
;MKRLKKFVTLFTLAAVCFAIPGLGKITVKAAEPTTYVLNYSDSSSEWRYKEASSWSAEVQDRELYYLQQNIKDGDYIVIDNDVENNALALKVSVRLGNLTFKNTVGVPVVYANGYDSVYFLSGTSGAVNGDVSHAYVYGDAKANFNSNVDTLEMIGLTDDKSNNLHATINGVGTVNHLIAKDNRDQSVFYEAY
;
A
#
# COMPACT_ATOMS: atom_id res chain seq x y z
N MET A 1 -36.96 -9.49 -17.16
CA MET A 1 -37.52 -10.06 -15.95
C MET A 1 -36.75 -11.22 -15.31
N LYS A 2 -35.92 -12.02 -16.01
CA LYS A 2 -35.14 -13.13 -15.40
C LYS A 2 -33.97 -12.72 -14.51
N ARG A 3 -33.40 -11.53 -14.69
CA ARG A 3 -32.26 -11.04 -13.87
C ARG A 3 -32.68 -10.50 -12.50
N LEU A 4 -33.88 -9.98 -12.37
CA LEU A 4 -34.39 -9.45 -11.09
C LEU A 4 -34.66 -10.55 -10.07
N LYS A 5 -35.12 -11.73 -10.55
CA LYS A 5 -35.37 -12.89 -9.66
C LYS A 5 -34.12 -13.45 -8.99
N LYS A 6 -32.93 -13.36 -9.62
CA LYS A 6 -31.68 -13.84 -9.02
C LYS A 6 -31.16 -12.92 -7.92
N PHE A 7 -31.38 -11.61 -8.04
CA PHE A 7 -30.98 -10.65 -7.00
C PHE A 7 -31.86 -10.76 -5.75
N VAL A 8 -33.18 -10.96 -5.92
CA VAL A 8 -34.08 -11.10 -4.78
C VAL A 8 -33.79 -12.38 -3.98
N THR A 9 -33.40 -13.46 -4.66
CA THR A 9 -33.06 -14.74 -3.99
C THR A 9 -31.77 -14.65 -3.17
N LEU A 10 -30.80 -13.84 -3.59
CA LEU A 10 -29.56 -13.66 -2.84
C LEU A 10 -29.76 -12.80 -1.58
N PHE A 11 -30.60 -11.77 -1.66
CA PHE A 11 -30.95 -10.91 -0.52
C PHE A 11 -31.81 -11.63 0.54
N THR A 12 -32.73 -12.49 0.11
CA THR A 12 -33.56 -13.27 1.05
C THR A 12 -32.74 -14.35 1.76
N LEU A 13 -31.72 -14.93 1.15
CA LEU A 13 -30.85 -15.92 1.81
C LEU A 13 -30.00 -15.27 2.91
N ALA A 14 -29.48 -14.05 2.69
CA ALA A 14 -28.74 -13.31 3.72
C ALA A 14 -29.64 -12.90 4.91
N ALA A 15 -30.90 -12.52 4.65
CA ALA A 15 -31.84 -12.13 5.71
C ALA A 15 -32.35 -13.32 6.54
N VAL A 16 -32.46 -14.51 5.95
CA VAL A 16 -32.92 -15.72 6.67
C VAL A 16 -31.87 -16.25 7.65
N CYS A 17 -30.57 -16.05 7.39
CA CYS A 17 -29.52 -16.46 8.32
C CYS A 17 -29.50 -15.69 9.66
N PHE A 18 -30.12 -14.50 9.71
CA PHE A 18 -30.21 -13.71 10.94
C PHE A 18 -31.43 -13.99 11.82
N ALA A 19 -32.40 -14.78 11.31
CA ALA A 19 -33.70 -14.97 11.97
C ALA A 19 -33.86 -16.35 12.64
N ILE A 20 -32.85 -17.21 12.68
CA ILE A 20 -32.93 -18.53 13.35
C ILE A 20 -32.41 -18.39 14.78
N PRO A 21 -33.27 -18.45 15.81
CA PRO A 21 -32.84 -18.48 17.21
C PRO A 21 -32.07 -19.78 17.46
N GLY A 22 -30.79 -19.66 17.81
CA GLY A 22 -29.93 -20.80 18.15
C GLY A 22 -28.76 -21.07 17.21
N LEU A 23 -28.66 -20.41 16.04
CA LEU A 23 -27.40 -20.33 15.33
C LEU A 23 -26.49 -19.37 16.08
N GLY A 24 -25.49 -19.91 16.76
CA GLY A 24 -24.42 -19.11 17.37
C GLY A 24 -23.88 -18.12 16.35
N LYS A 25 -23.42 -16.94 16.82
CA LYS A 25 -22.82 -15.92 15.95
C LYS A 25 -21.84 -16.57 14.99
N ILE A 26 -22.21 -16.70 13.72
CA ILE A 26 -21.29 -17.06 12.66
C ILE A 26 -20.36 -15.86 12.52
N THR A 27 -19.25 -15.86 13.23
CA THR A 27 -18.19 -14.88 13.03
C THR A 27 -17.51 -15.30 11.74
N VAL A 28 -17.88 -14.70 10.62
CA VAL A 28 -17.10 -14.81 9.39
C VAL A 28 -15.80 -14.07 9.69
N LYS A 29 -14.74 -14.82 10.00
CA LYS A 29 -13.40 -14.24 10.11
C LYS A 29 -13.07 -13.66 8.73
N ALA A 30 -12.84 -12.35 8.66
CA ALA A 30 -12.33 -11.76 7.43
C ALA A 30 -11.04 -12.51 7.04
N ALA A 31 -10.87 -12.76 5.76
CA ALA A 31 -9.63 -13.36 5.28
C ALA A 31 -8.47 -12.43 5.69
N GLU A 32 -7.38 -13.03 6.18
CA GLU A 32 -6.17 -12.28 6.50
C GLU A 32 -5.66 -11.62 5.19
N PRO A 33 -5.18 -10.37 5.25
CA PRO A 33 -4.62 -9.71 4.08
C PRO A 33 -3.41 -10.47 3.55
N THR A 34 -3.32 -10.58 2.23
CA THR A 34 -2.15 -11.16 1.57
C THR A 34 -1.12 -10.07 1.31
N THR A 35 0.15 -10.35 1.57
CA THR A 35 1.26 -9.44 1.24
C THR A 35 1.92 -9.90 -0.05
N TYR A 36 1.97 -9.01 -1.02
CA TYR A 36 2.65 -9.21 -2.30
C TYR A 36 3.93 -8.37 -2.33
N VAL A 37 5.06 -9.03 -2.56
CA VAL A 37 6.36 -8.35 -2.71
C VAL A 37 6.71 -8.28 -4.19
N LEU A 38 6.90 -7.07 -4.70
CA LEU A 38 7.23 -6.78 -6.08
C LEU A 38 8.72 -6.46 -6.21
N ASN A 39 9.37 -7.08 -7.18
CA ASN A 39 10.75 -6.79 -7.55
C ASN A 39 10.92 -6.86 -9.07
N TYR A 40 11.94 -6.19 -9.59
CA TYR A 40 12.32 -6.34 -10.98
C TYR A 40 13.28 -7.51 -11.12
N SER A 41 13.04 -8.35 -12.14
CA SER A 41 13.89 -9.50 -12.44
C SER A 41 14.79 -9.17 -13.63
N ASP A 42 16.09 -9.05 -13.42
CA ASP A 42 17.06 -8.81 -14.50
C ASP A 42 17.10 -9.97 -15.50
N SER A 43 16.88 -11.20 -15.03
CA SER A 43 16.91 -12.39 -15.87
C SER A 43 15.77 -12.45 -16.90
N SER A 44 14.61 -11.87 -16.58
CA SER A 44 13.45 -11.81 -17.49
C SER A 44 13.20 -10.38 -18.02
N SER A 45 13.91 -9.37 -17.51
CA SER A 45 13.69 -7.95 -17.80
C SER A 45 12.25 -7.51 -17.55
N GLU A 46 11.63 -8.03 -16.49
CA GLU A 46 10.24 -7.80 -16.14
C GLU A 46 10.04 -7.60 -14.64
N TRP A 47 8.99 -6.84 -14.29
CA TRP A 47 8.50 -6.79 -12.94
C TRP A 47 7.75 -8.07 -12.58
N ARG A 48 8.09 -8.64 -11.42
CA ARG A 48 7.50 -9.86 -10.89
C ARG A 48 7.03 -9.67 -9.46
N TYR A 49 6.19 -10.57 -8.98
CA TYR A 49 5.74 -10.57 -7.60
C TYR A 49 5.75 -11.97 -7.00
N LYS A 50 5.82 -12.02 -5.68
CA LYS A 50 5.64 -13.22 -4.86
C LYS A 50 4.78 -12.89 -3.66
N GLU A 51 4.05 -13.87 -3.14
CA GLU A 51 3.34 -13.76 -1.88
C GLU A 51 4.33 -13.95 -0.73
N ALA A 52 4.32 -13.05 0.28
CA ALA A 52 5.28 -13.09 1.38
C ALA A 52 5.16 -14.35 2.26
N SER A 53 3.97 -14.96 2.32
CA SER A 53 3.72 -16.20 3.07
C SER A 53 4.34 -17.45 2.43
N SER A 54 4.76 -17.38 1.18
CA SER A 54 5.26 -18.52 0.40
C SER A 54 6.80 -18.56 0.35
N TRP A 55 7.47 -18.35 1.49
CA TRP A 55 8.93 -18.38 1.62
C TRP A 55 9.58 -19.76 1.46
N SER A 56 8.91 -20.76 0.87
CA SER A 56 9.58 -21.97 0.45
C SER A 56 10.41 -21.69 -0.80
N ALA A 57 11.57 -22.35 -0.94
CA ALA A 57 12.55 -22.12 -2.00
C ALA A 57 12.05 -22.38 -3.45
N GLU A 58 10.79 -22.70 -3.62
CA GLU A 58 10.13 -23.02 -4.90
C GLU A 58 9.06 -22.01 -5.30
N VAL A 59 9.00 -20.84 -4.67
CA VAL A 59 8.01 -19.82 -5.06
C VAL A 59 8.38 -19.27 -6.42
N GLN A 60 7.60 -19.66 -7.41
CA GLN A 60 7.71 -19.11 -8.75
C GLN A 60 7.32 -17.62 -8.70
N ASP A 61 8.26 -16.76 -9.02
CA ASP A 61 7.96 -15.35 -9.27
C ASP A 61 6.93 -15.27 -10.40
N ARG A 62 5.85 -14.53 -10.15
CA ARG A 62 4.75 -14.40 -11.10
C ARG A 62 4.77 -13.04 -11.79
N GLU A 63 4.27 -12.99 -13.01
CA GLU A 63 4.09 -11.73 -13.74
C GLU A 63 3.05 -10.84 -13.11
N LEU A 64 3.22 -9.52 -13.16
CA LEU A 64 2.29 -8.53 -12.59
C LEU A 64 0.85 -8.65 -13.09
N TYR A 65 0.65 -9.16 -14.29
CA TYR A 65 -0.68 -9.40 -14.82
C TYR A 65 -1.54 -10.28 -13.90
N TYR A 66 -0.94 -11.32 -13.31
CA TYR A 66 -1.66 -12.19 -12.38
C TYR A 66 -1.94 -11.52 -11.03
N LEU A 67 -1.07 -10.61 -10.59
CA LEU A 67 -1.33 -9.81 -9.38
C LEU A 67 -2.62 -9.00 -9.53
N GLN A 68 -2.77 -8.30 -10.66
CA GLN A 68 -3.96 -7.47 -10.91
C GLN A 68 -5.28 -8.25 -10.87
N GLN A 69 -5.24 -9.55 -11.15
CA GLN A 69 -6.42 -10.43 -11.11
C GLN A 69 -6.70 -11.03 -9.72
N ASN A 70 -5.68 -11.17 -8.89
CA ASN A 70 -5.77 -11.88 -7.62
C ASN A 70 -5.85 -10.97 -6.40
N ILE A 71 -5.37 -9.74 -6.51
CA ILE A 71 -5.34 -8.77 -5.42
C ILE A 71 -6.76 -8.38 -4.99
N LYS A 72 -6.96 -8.21 -3.68
CA LYS A 72 -8.25 -7.91 -3.05
C LYS A 72 -8.18 -6.65 -2.19
N ASP A 73 -9.35 -6.11 -1.85
CA ASP A 73 -9.42 -5.03 -0.89
C ASP A 73 -8.78 -5.43 0.45
N GLY A 74 -7.95 -4.55 0.97
CA GLY A 74 -7.22 -4.75 2.21
C GLY A 74 -5.87 -5.47 2.07
N ASP A 75 -5.52 -6.01 0.90
CA ASP A 75 -4.22 -6.64 0.67
C ASP A 75 -3.07 -5.63 0.73
N TYR A 76 -1.85 -6.13 0.92
CA TYR A 76 -0.64 -5.36 1.10
C TYR A 76 0.30 -5.52 -0.09
N ILE A 77 0.95 -4.42 -0.48
CA ILE A 77 2.00 -4.42 -1.50
C ILE A 77 3.29 -3.86 -0.91
N VAL A 78 4.39 -4.55 -1.15
CA VAL A 78 5.75 -4.06 -0.89
C VAL A 78 6.49 -3.99 -2.22
N ILE A 79 6.98 -2.80 -2.58
CA ILE A 79 7.86 -2.61 -3.72
C ILE A 79 9.28 -2.61 -3.17
N ASP A 80 10.02 -3.69 -3.44
CA ASP A 80 11.39 -3.91 -2.97
C ASP A 80 12.30 -4.12 -4.19
N ASN A 81 12.83 -3.02 -4.73
CA ASN A 81 13.63 -3.04 -5.95
C ASN A 81 14.78 -2.04 -5.88
N ASP A 82 15.99 -2.55 -5.90
CA ASP A 82 17.24 -1.79 -5.90
C ASP A 82 17.87 -1.60 -7.30
N VAL A 83 17.19 -2.05 -8.35
CA VAL A 83 17.66 -1.92 -9.73
C VAL A 83 17.27 -0.57 -10.31
N GLU A 84 18.28 0.17 -10.80
CA GLU A 84 18.07 1.50 -11.42
C GLU A 84 17.30 1.41 -12.74
N ASN A 85 16.55 2.47 -13.03
CA ASN A 85 15.89 2.75 -14.34
C ASN A 85 14.73 1.83 -14.75
N ASN A 86 14.16 1.05 -13.85
CA ASN A 86 13.00 0.24 -14.19
C ASN A 86 11.70 0.92 -13.77
N ALA A 87 11.03 1.52 -14.74
CA ALA A 87 9.74 2.16 -14.50
C ALA A 87 8.67 1.10 -14.13
N LEU A 88 8.01 1.30 -13.00
CA LEU A 88 6.82 0.56 -12.62
C LEU A 88 5.61 1.48 -12.70
N ALA A 89 4.56 1.06 -13.42
CA ALA A 89 3.24 1.66 -13.37
C ALA A 89 2.21 0.57 -13.05
N LEU A 90 2.04 0.30 -11.76
CA LEU A 90 1.08 -0.71 -11.30
C LEU A 90 -0.30 -0.10 -11.18
N LYS A 91 -1.31 -0.74 -11.79
CA LYS A 91 -2.73 -0.35 -11.65
C LYS A 91 -3.53 -1.49 -11.03
N VAL A 92 -4.18 -1.21 -9.91
CA VAL A 92 -5.08 -2.15 -9.24
C VAL A 92 -6.43 -1.47 -8.97
N SER A 93 -7.52 -2.22 -9.11
CA SER A 93 -8.89 -1.70 -8.94
C SER A 93 -9.46 -2.03 -7.56
N VAL A 94 -8.60 -2.00 -6.55
CA VAL A 94 -8.93 -2.31 -5.15
C VAL A 94 -8.45 -1.18 -4.24
N ARG A 95 -8.94 -1.13 -3.01
CA ARG A 95 -8.36 -0.35 -1.93
C ARG A 95 -7.30 -1.19 -1.23
N LEU A 96 -6.05 -0.71 -1.19
CA LEU A 96 -4.96 -1.41 -0.53
C LEU A 96 -4.97 -1.12 0.97
N GLY A 97 -4.75 -2.15 1.79
CA GLY A 97 -4.51 -1.99 3.22
C GLY A 97 -3.17 -1.28 3.46
N ASN A 98 -2.08 -1.82 2.88
CA ASN A 98 -0.78 -1.19 2.97
C ASN A 98 -0.05 -1.17 1.62
N LEU A 99 0.66 -0.07 1.36
CA LEU A 99 1.66 0.04 0.29
C LEU A 99 2.98 0.49 0.91
N THR A 100 4.06 -0.26 0.67
CA THR A 100 5.40 0.08 1.18
C THR A 100 6.39 0.20 0.03
N PHE A 101 7.08 1.33 -0.05
CA PHE A 101 8.25 1.54 -0.89
C PHE A 101 9.50 1.23 -0.05
N LYS A 102 10.22 0.18 -0.45
CA LYS A 102 11.42 -0.30 0.23
C LYS A 102 12.51 -0.52 -0.81
N ASN A 103 13.72 0.00 -0.55
CA ASN A 103 14.88 -0.08 -1.47
C ASN A 103 14.52 0.34 -2.92
N THR A 104 13.62 1.30 -3.11
CA THR A 104 13.19 1.69 -4.45
C THR A 104 14.14 2.73 -5.04
N VAL A 105 14.78 2.36 -6.14
CA VAL A 105 15.52 3.26 -7.01
C VAL A 105 14.64 3.61 -8.22
N GLY A 106 14.59 4.88 -8.60
CA GLY A 106 13.63 5.36 -9.56
C GLY A 106 12.32 5.83 -8.91
N VAL A 107 11.27 6.01 -9.69
CA VAL A 107 9.96 6.49 -9.19
C VAL A 107 8.87 5.51 -9.63
N PRO A 108 8.70 4.37 -8.96
CA PRO A 108 7.56 3.50 -9.20
C PRO A 108 6.26 4.23 -8.90
N VAL A 109 5.24 4.03 -9.73
CA VAL A 109 3.92 4.65 -9.60
C VAL A 109 2.87 3.57 -9.35
N VAL A 110 2.08 3.74 -8.31
CA VAL A 110 0.97 2.83 -7.99
C VAL A 110 -0.36 3.56 -8.05
N TYR A 111 -1.30 2.99 -8.81
CA TYR A 111 -2.68 3.44 -8.95
C TYR A 111 -3.59 2.44 -8.23
N ALA A 112 -4.38 2.91 -7.28
CA ALA A 112 -5.37 2.10 -6.57
C ALA A 112 -6.64 2.93 -6.29
N ASN A 113 -7.73 2.28 -5.88
CA ASN A 113 -8.95 2.97 -5.46
C ASN A 113 -8.78 3.72 -4.12
N GLY A 114 -7.66 3.54 -3.45
CA GLY A 114 -7.24 4.21 -2.24
C GLY A 114 -6.29 3.32 -1.41
N TYR A 115 -5.82 3.87 -0.30
CA TYR A 115 -4.86 3.23 0.60
C TYR A 115 -5.26 3.50 2.05
N ASP A 116 -5.18 2.48 2.91
CA ASP A 116 -5.31 2.70 4.35
C ASP A 116 -3.99 3.26 4.90
N SER A 117 -2.85 2.68 4.51
CA SER A 117 -1.54 3.21 4.88
C SER A 117 -0.54 3.12 3.72
N VAL A 118 0.32 4.15 3.60
CA VAL A 118 1.44 4.18 2.65
C VAL A 118 2.72 4.51 3.40
N TYR A 119 3.77 3.73 3.15
CA TYR A 119 5.07 3.86 3.79
C TYR A 119 6.16 4.11 2.73
N PHE A 120 6.88 5.21 2.88
CA PHE A 120 8.10 5.49 2.15
C PHE A 120 9.27 5.36 3.10
N LEU A 121 10.03 4.27 3.00
CA LEU A 121 11.20 4.06 3.86
C LEU A 121 12.36 4.95 3.41
N SER A 122 13.29 5.23 4.32
CA SER A 122 14.45 6.10 4.04
C SER A 122 15.18 5.66 2.77
N GLY A 123 15.61 6.62 1.96
CA GLY A 123 16.31 6.37 0.68
C GLY A 123 15.41 5.99 -0.48
N THR A 124 14.09 5.86 -0.28
CA THR A 124 13.18 5.43 -1.33
C THR A 124 12.55 6.60 -2.08
N SER A 125 12.07 6.29 -3.29
CA SER A 125 11.26 7.21 -4.09
C SER A 125 10.02 6.48 -4.62
N GLY A 126 8.91 7.19 -4.78
CA GLY A 126 7.71 6.60 -5.35
C GLY A 126 6.58 7.60 -5.52
N ALA A 127 5.55 7.20 -6.25
CA ALA A 127 4.35 7.99 -6.45
C ALA A 127 3.09 7.14 -6.25
N VAL A 128 2.05 7.76 -5.67
CA VAL A 128 0.76 7.14 -5.45
C VAL A 128 -0.36 7.95 -6.08
N ASN A 129 -1.31 7.24 -6.70
CA ASN A 129 -2.56 7.77 -7.23
C ASN A 129 -3.72 7.02 -6.57
N GLY A 130 -4.54 7.74 -5.83
CA GLY A 130 -5.63 7.24 -4.98
C GLY A 130 -5.53 7.86 -3.59
N ASP A 131 -6.67 8.12 -2.96
CA ASP A 131 -6.70 8.76 -1.65
C ASP A 131 -6.05 7.90 -0.57
N VAL A 132 -5.25 8.53 0.29
CA VAL A 132 -4.47 7.88 1.34
C VAL A 132 -5.02 8.29 2.70
N SER A 133 -5.38 7.32 3.56
CA SER A 133 -5.79 7.64 4.93
C SER A 133 -4.59 8.02 5.79
N HIS A 134 -3.50 7.23 5.75
CA HIS A 134 -2.28 7.55 6.49
C HIS A 134 -1.04 7.36 5.61
N ALA A 135 -0.18 8.35 5.56
CA ALA A 135 1.12 8.29 4.89
C ALA A 135 2.26 8.50 5.90
N TYR A 136 3.29 7.68 5.77
CA TYR A 136 4.50 7.73 6.60
C TYR A 136 5.71 7.88 5.69
N VAL A 137 6.47 8.97 5.86
CA VAL A 137 7.64 9.28 5.04
C VAL A 137 8.87 9.42 5.92
N TYR A 138 9.83 8.53 5.75
CA TYR A 138 11.00 8.39 6.62
C TYR A 138 12.27 8.96 5.98
N GLY A 139 13.05 9.64 6.80
CA GLY A 139 14.42 10.05 6.46
C GLY A 139 14.48 10.92 5.22
N ASP A 140 15.23 10.48 4.21
CA ASP A 140 15.44 11.17 2.94
C ASP A 140 14.55 10.68 1.81
N ALA A 141 13.46 9.96 2.13
CA ALA A 141 12.52 9.48 1.14
C ALA A 141 11.88 10.62 0.32
N LYS A 142 11.55 10.31 -0.94
CA LYS A 142 10.89 11.22 -1.87
C LYS A 142 9.51 10.68 -2.24
N ALA A 143 8.48 11.21 -1.58
CA ALA A 143 7.10 10.79 -1.77
C ALA A 143 6.37 11.74 -2.72
N ASN A 144 5.63 11.19 -3.67
CA ASN A 144 4.78 11.96 -4.59
C ASN A 144 3.32 11.50 -4.45
N PHE A 145 2.45 12.41 -3.98
CA PHE A 145 1.03 12.15 -3.79
C PHE A 145 0.21 12.90 -4.85
N ASN A 146 -0.41 12.16 -5.75
CA ASN A 146 -1.27 12.72 -6.81
C ASN A 146 -2.77 12.75 -6.43
N SER A 147 -3.08 12.44 -5.19
CA SER A 147 -4.43 12.45 -4.60
C SER A 147 -4.35 12.92 -3.15
N ASN A 148 -5.50 13.02 -2.48
CA ASN A 148 -5.55 13.54 -1.13
C ASN A 148 -4.92 12.57 -0.11
N VAL A 149 -4.30 13.13 0.92
CA VAL A 149 -3.77 12.42 2.09
C VAL A 149 -4.47 12.96 3.32
N ASP A 150 -5.14 12.09 4.08
CA ASP A 150 -5.81 12.53 5.29
C ASP A 150 -4.79 12.86 6.38
N THR A 151 -3.88 11.94 6.69
CA THR A 151 -2.81 12.19 7.66
C THR A 151 -1.45 11.86 7.04
N LEU A 152 -0.53 12.83 7.04
CA LEU A 152 0.85 12.66 6.60
C LEU A 152 1.79 12.79 7.81
N GLU A 153 2.54 11.75 8.09
CA GLU A 153 3.60 11.73 9.09
C GLU A 153 4.97 11.76 8.42
N MET A 154 5.71 12.84 8.63
CA MET A 154 7.10 12.96 8.21
C MET A 154 8.01 12.67 9.40
N ILE A 155 8.90 11.69 9.27
CA ILE A 155 9.74 11.22 10.36
C ILE A 155 11.20 11.42 9.97
N GLY A 156 11.83 12.47 10.53
CA GLY A 156 13.25 12.74 10.37
C GLY A 156 14.08 11.63 11.00
N LEU A 157 15.13 11.20 10.29
CA LEU A 157 16.12 10.26 10.79
C LEU A 157 17.49 10.94 10.86
N THR A 158 18.34 10.47 11.75
CA THR A 158 19.78 10.79 11.75
C THR A 158 20.55 9.60 11.25
N ASP A 159 21.50 9.83 10.35
CA ASP A 159 22.49 8.79 10.01
C ASP A 159 23.53 8.64 11.13
N ASP A 160 24.39 7.63 11.02
CA ASP A 160 25.48 7.36 11.98
C ASP A 160 26.50 8.51 12.09
N LYS A 161 26.46 9.47 11.18
CA LYS A 161 27.31 10.66 11.16
C LYS A 161 26.61 11.90 11.73
N SER A 162 25.46 11.73 12.34
CA SER A 162 24.61 12.81 12.86
C SER A 162 24.11 13.79 11.80
N ASN A 163 24.05 13.37 10.54
CA ASN A 163 23.41 14.15 9.49
C ASN A 163 21.88 14.01 9.60
N ASN A 164 21.20 15.11 9.41
CA ASN A 164 19.74 15.10 9.35
C ASN A 164 19.31 14.63 7.98
N LEU A 165 18.49 13.59 7.94
CA LEU A 165 17.83 13.13 6.73
C LEU A 165 16.45 13.79 6.65
N HIS A 166 16.16 14.42 5.53
CA HIS A 166 14.94 15.20 5.32
C HIS A 166 14.09 14.58 4.21
N ALA A 167 12.86 14.23 4.54
CA ALA A 167 11.90 13.77 3.56
C ALA A 167 11.51 14.89 2.58
N THR A 168 11.25 14.50 1.34
CA THR A 168 10.73 15.40 0.31
C THR A 168 9.34 14.96 -0.11
N ILE A 169 8.36 15.86 -0.02
CA ILE A 169 6.98 15.63 -0.41
C ILE A 169 6.66 16.46 -1.65
N ASN A 170 6.14 15.80 -2.68
CA ASN A 170 5.66 16.43 -3.90
C ASN A 170 4.25 15.92 -4.22
N GLY A 171 3.57 16.58 -5.14
CA GLY A 171 2.30 16.14 -5.67
C GLY A 171 1.29 17.26 -5.81
N VAL A 172 0.09 16.91 -6.21
CA VAL A 172 -1.04 17.84 -6.44
C VAL A 172 -2.19 17.61 -5.45
N GLY A 173 -2.07 16.62 -4.59
CA GLY A 173 -3.07 16.31 -3.58
C GLY A 173 -3.07 17.31 -2.42
N THR A 174 -4.12 17.23 -1.60
CA THR A 174 -4.26 17.97 -0.36
C THR A 174 -3.86 17.09 0.82
N VAL A 175 -3.13 17.65 1.79
CA VAL A 175 -2.86 17.01 3.08
C VAL A 175 -3.75 17.67 4.14
N ASN A 176 -4.62 16.90 4.80
CA ASN A 176 -5.52 17.45 5.83
C ASN A 176 -4.81 17.63 7.17
N HIS A 177 -3.97 16.66 7.55
CA HIS A 177 -3.22 16.69 8.81
C HIS A 177 -1.75 16.38 8.53
N LEU A 178 -0.86 17.31 8.82
CA LEU A 178 0.58 17.12 8.73
C LEU A 178 1.20 16.99 10.12
N ILE A 179 1.96 15.92 10.33
CA ILE A 179 2.70 15.65 11.55
C ILE A 179 4.17 15.52 11.16
N ALA A 180 5.03 16.41 11.67
CA ALA A 180 6.47 16.31 11.49
C ALA A 180 7.13 15.88 12.79
N LYS A 181 7.93 14.83 12.77
CA LYS A 181 8.62 14.26 13.94
C LYS A 181 10.11 14.22 13.67
N ASP A 182 10.90 14.65 14.66
CA ASP A 182 12.34 14.35 14.69
C ASP A 182 12.56 13.10 15.55
N ASN A 183 13.20 12.09 14.98
CA ASN A 183 13.48 10.84 15.71
C ASN A 183 14.53 11.00 16.82
N ARG A 184 15.26 12.13 16.86
CA ARG A 184 16.26 12.43 17.90
C ARG A 184 15.65 12.95 19.20
N ASP A 185 14.53 13.66 19.09
CA ASP A 185 13.82 14.22 20.24
C ASP A 185 12.31 14.16 19.96
N GLN A 186 11.62 13.28 20.66
CA GLN A 186 10.17 13.10 20.49
C GLN A 186 9.35 14.34 20.89
N SER A 187 9.98 15.38 21.40
CA SER A 187 9.33 16.63 21.86
C SER A 187 9.31 17.74 20.82
N VAL A 188 10.06 17.63 19.72
CA VAL A 188 10.16 18.69 18.72
C VAL A 188 9.21 18.44 17.56
N PHE A 189 8.15 19.25 17.48
CA PHE A 189 7.25 19.32 16.34
C PHE A 189 7.67 20.49 15.46
N TYR A 190 7.84 20.28 14.18
CA TYR A 190 7.98 21.36 13.20
C TYR A 190 6.62 21.65 12.58
N GLU A 191 6.16 22.89 12.70
CA GLU A 191 5.02 23.35 11.93
C GLU A 191 5.49 23.57 10.47
N ALA A 192 4.88 22.85 9.54
CA ALA A 192 5.07 23.09 8.12
C ALA A 192 4.06 24.16 7.66
N TYR A 193 4.54 25.20 6.97
CA TYR A 193 3.75 26.25 6.36
C TYR A 193 3.58 26.00 4.87
#